data_69fcfcc57e1a3d30a5c62e38f43883ea
#
_entry.id   69fcfcc57e1a3d30a5c62e38f43883ea
#
_cell.length_a   1.000
_cell.length_b   1.000
_cell.length_c   1.000
_cell.angle_alpha   90.00
_cell.angle_beta   90.00
_cell.angle_gamma   90.00
#
_symmetry.space_group_name_H-M   'P 1'
#
loop_
_entity.id
_entity.type
_entity.pdbx_description
1 polymer ?
#
loop_
_entity_poly.entity_id
_entity_poly.type
_entity_poly.pdbx_seq_one_letter_code
_entity_poly.pdbx_strand_id
1 'polypeptide(L)'
;FSGPVENVAMYANSEYCTPLQGFIDADSQGWPELESTWEAIRTAYCDNEGNQVGYPVGYSYPGIYYNADMLAEAGIDPKEIKSFNDLYDACVKLVEGGYTTYGVGFHPDGFYFNAALGREGLQAYNNNNGLGSERITECLYTKDTKVHDAIYNMLDVYQKLHAEKLCVAYGSDYQAEVIPQMASGDCAMFMGVVSMTTKILDAANGAFEVGIIPMISATEA
;
A
#
# COMPACT_ATOMS: atom_id res chain seq x y z
N PHE A 1 -7.51 14.22 18.60
CA PHE A 1 -7.63 12.85 18.12
C PHE A 1 -6.43 12.49 17.26
N SER A 2 -5.99 11.26 17.34
CA SER A 2 -5.06 10.67 16.37
C SER A 2 -5.79 9.51 15.69
N GLY A 3 -5.74 9.47 14.37
CA GLY A 3 -6.44 8.43 13.63
C GLY A 3 -6.03 8.44 12.15
N PRO A 4 -6.39 7.39 11.43
CA PRO A 4 -6.10 7.28 10.01
C PRO A 4 -6.94 8.27 9.19
N VAL A 5 -6.46 8.57 7.99
CA VAL A 5 -7.06 9.56 7.08
C VAL A 5 -8.51 9.22 6.69
N GLU A 6 -8.88 7.95 6.68
CA GLU A 6 -10.22 7.47 6.36
C GLU A 6 -11.29 8.04 7.29
N ASN A 7 -10.89 8.42 8.50
CA ASN A 7 -11.79 8.99 9.49
C ASN A 7 -11.97 10.51 9.34
N VAL A 8 -11.17 11.18 8.52
CA VAL A 8 -11.22 12.64 8.36
C VAL A 8 -12.61 13.08 7.90
N ALA A 9 -13.17 12.42 6.90
CA ALA A 9 -14.51 12.73 6.39
C ALA A 9 -15.60 12.64 7.48
N MET A 10 -15.47 11.68 8.41
CA MET A 10 -16.40 11.53 9.51
C MET A 10 -16.23 12.64 10.56
N TYR A 11 -14.98 12.99 10.87
CA TYR A 11 -14.68 14.00 11.88
C TYR A 11 -14.90 15.43 11.37
N ALA A 12 -14.57 15.71 10.10
CA ALA A 12 -14.71 17.02 9.48
C ALA A 12 -16.15 17.56 9.54
N ASN A 13 -17.12 16.65 9.44
CA ASN A 13 -18.55 16.99 9.46
C ASN A 13 -19.20 16.73 10.83
N SER A 14 -18.42 16.52 11.88
CA SER A 14 -18.92 16.26 13.22
C SER A 14 -18.72 17.47 14.14
N GLU A 15 -19.61 17.65 15.08
CA GLU A 15 -19.46 18.66 16.16
C GLU A 15 -18.34 18.33 17.15
N TYR A 16 -17.67 17.18 16.99
CA TYR A 16 -16.62 16.70 17.89
C TYR A 16 -15.23 17.20 17.57
N CYS A 17 -15.03 17.78 16.37
CA CYS A 17 -13.74 18.31 15.94
C CYS A 17 -13.82 19.81 15.68
N THR A 18 -12.85 20.55 16.18
CA THR A 18 -12.63 21.93 15.82
C THR A 18 -11.72 21.96 14.59
N PRO A 19 -12.14 22.55 13.45
CA PRO A 19 -11.29 22.71 12.28
C PRO A 19 -10.01 23.48 12.63
N LEU A 20 -8.88 23.06 12.05
CA LEU A 20 -7.60 23.70 12.28
C LEU A 20 -7.45 25.01 11.51
N GLN A 21 -8.23 25.21 10.43
CA GLN A 21 -8.07 26.34 9.52
C GLN A 21 -8.06 27.69 10.25
N GLY A 22 -8.96 27.90 11.20
CA GLY A 22 -9.01 29.16 11.95
C GLY A 22 -7.76 29.43 12.80
N PHE A 23 -7.08 28.39 13.27
CA PHE A 23 -5.81 28.53 14.00
C PHE A 23 -4.66 28.81 13.04
N ILE A 24 -4.66 28.18 11.86
CA ILE A 24 -3.67 28.41 10.79
C ILE A 24 -3.74 29.86 10.32
N ASP A 25 -4.94 30.36 10.06
CA ASP A 25 -5.17 31.73 9.60
C ASP A 25 -4.79 32.79 10.65
N ALA A 26 -4.92 32.46 11.91
CA ALA A 26 -4.59 33.35 13.04
C ALA A 26 -3.09 33.36 13.37
N ASP A 27 -2.32 32.37 12.91
CA ASP A 27 -0.89 32.27 13.18
C ASP A 27 -0.10 33.17 12.22
N SER A 28 0.51 34.21 12.76
CA SER A 28 1.30 35.16 11.98
C SER A 28 2.57 34.56 11.34
N GLN A 29 3.00 33.38 11.79
CA GLN A 29 4.16 32.67 11.24
C GLN A 29 3.77 31.62 10.21
N GLY A 30 2.46 31.32 10.08
CA GLY A 30 1.96 30.25 9.24
C GLY A 30 2.36 28.86 9.74
N TRP A 31 2.11 27.86 8.92
CA TRP A 31 2.45 26.47 9.20
C TRP A 31 3.29 25.90 8.05
N PRO A 32 4.58 26.28 7.97
CA PRO A 32 5.43 25.96 6.82
C PRO A 32 5.62 24.45 6.61
N GLU A 33 5.60 23.65 7.68
CA GLU A 33 5.66 22.19 7.56
C GLU A 33 4.42 21.63 6.86
N LEU A 34 3.23 22.17 7.16
CA LEU A 34 1.99 21.79 6.48
C LEU A 34 2.01 22.24 5.02
N GLU A 35 2.48 23.45 4.74
CA GLU A 35 2.60 23.98 3.39
C GLU A 35 3.60 23.20 2.54
N SER A 36 4.66 22.67 3.15
CA SER A 36 5.67 21.86 2.49
C SER A 36 5.23 20.40 2.28
N THR A 37 4.15 19.99 2.91
CA THR A 37 3.58 18.63 2.72
C THR A 37 2.98 18.51 1.32
N TRP A 38 3.17 17.37 0.68
CA TRP A 38 2.58 17.10 -0.63
C TRP A 38 1.08 17.38 -0.65
N GLU A 39 0.65 18.09 -1.69
CA GLU A 39 -0.73 18.55 -1.83
C GLU A 39 -1.75 17.42 -1.63
N ALA A 40 -1.51 16.26 -2.24
CA ALA A 40 -2.39 15.10 -2.10
C ALA A 40 -2.56 14.62 -0.65
N ILE A 41 -1.50 14.73 0.17
CA ILE A 41 -1.57 14.37 1.59
C ILE A 41 -2.26 15.47 2.39
N ARG A 42 -1.91 16.71 2.13
CA ARG A 42 -2.51 17.86 2.82
C ARG A 42 -4.01 17.94 2.57
N THR A 43 -4.45 17.83 1.31
CA THR A 43 -5.86 17.89 0.93
C THR A 43 -6.67 16.71 1.46
N ALA A 44 -6.05 15.55 1.70
CA ALA A 44 -6.71 14.43 2.35
C ALA A 44 -7.18 14.73 3.79
N TYR A 45 -6.65 15.78 4.41
CA TYR A 45 -7.04 16.24 5.75
C TYR A 45 -7.87 17.55 5.71
N CYS A 46 -8.50 17.85 4.58
CA CYS A 46 -9.43 18.98 4.44
C CYS A 46 -10.89 18.53 4.46
N ASP A 47 -11.79 19.46 4.77
CA ASP A 47 -13.22 19.29 4.53
C ASP A 47 -13.57 19.55 3.05
N ASN A 48 -14.87 19.46 2.70
CA ASN A 48 -15.34 19.71 1.34
C ASN A 48 -15.14 21.14 0.84
N GLU A 49 -14.96 22.08 1.76
CA GLU A 49 -14.75 23.51 1.46
C GLU A 49 -13.24 23.82 1.33
N GLY A 50 -12.39 22.82 1.55
CA GLY A 50 -10.94 22.96 1.49
C GLY A 50 -10.29 23.45 2.79
N ASN A 51 -11.05 23.56 3.89
CA ASN A 51 -10.48 23.94 5.17
C ASN A 51 -9.72 22.77 5.80
N GLN A 52 -8.56 23.05 6.34
CA GLN A 52 -7.76 22.05 7.06
C GLN A 52 -8.46 21.66 8.37
N VAL A 53 -8.81 20.38 8.49
CA VAL A 53 -9.49 19.84 9.68
C VAL A 53 -8.58 18.94 10.53
N GLY A 54 -7.49 18.45 9.94
CA GLY A 54 -6.50 17.64 10.61
C GLY A 54 -5.08 17.99 10.16
N TYR A 55 -4.09 17.57 10.95
CA TYR A 55 -2.67 17.75 10.61
C TYR A 55 -2.03 16.39 10.30
N PRO A 56 -1.45 16.20 9.11
CA PRO A 56 -0.77 14.97 8.75
C PRO A 56 0.57 14.89 9.49
N VAL A 57 0.64 14.09 10.55
CA VAL A 57 1.87 13.91 11.35
C VAL A 57 2.86 12.93 10.72
N GLY A 58 2.42 12.20 9.69
CA GLY A 58 3.22 11.25 8.94
C GLY A 58 2.37 10.50 7.95
N TYR A 59 3.04 9.83 7.05
CA TYR A 59 2.40 8.97 6.05
C TYR A 59 3.25 7.73 5.82
N SER A 60 2.59 6.67 5.40
CA SER A 60 3.23 5.42 5.02
C SER A 60 2.69 5.01 3.66
N TYR A 61 3.53 4.44 2.83
CA TYR A 61 3.13 3.93 1.53
C TYR A 61 3.49 2.46 1.40
N PRO A 62 2.75 1.70 0.59
CA PRO A 62 2.98 0.29 0.39
C PRO A 62 4.21 0.04 -0.48
N GLY A 63 4.80 -1.12 -0.26
CA GLY A 63 5.87 -1.68 -1.06
C GLY A 63 5.94 -3.18 -0.88
N ILE A 64 6.86 -3.81 -1.57
CA ILE A 64 7.13 -5.23 -1.46
C ILE A 64 8.52 -5.39 -0.85
N TYR A 65 8.56 -5.87 0.39
CA TYR A 65 9.81 -6.28 1.02
C TYR A 65 10.27 -7.61 0.44
N TYR A 66 11.57 -7.79 0.32
CA TYR A 66 12.15 -9.03 -0.19
C TYR A 66 13.46 -9.38 0.48
N ASN A 67 13.76 -10.66 0.50
CA ASN A 67 15.06 -11.20 0.85
C ASN A 67 15.97 -11.10 -0.39
N ALA A 68 16.97 -10.21 -0.35
CA ALA A 68 17.80 -9.88 -1.49
C ALA A 68 18.70 -11.06 -1.89
N ASP A 69 19.21 -11.81 -0.90
CA ASP A 69 20.07 -12.95 -1.15
C ASP A 69 19.30 -14.05 -1.90
N MET A 70 18.06 -14.32 -1.47
CA MET A 70 17.21 -15.32 -2.08
C MET A 70 16.80 -14.96 -3.52
N LEU A 71 16.46 -13.68 -3.79
CA LEU A 71 16.18 -13.24 -5.14
C LEU A 71 17.43 -13.34 -6.04
N ALA A 72 18.60 -12.98 -5.51
CA ALA A 72 19.86 -13.09 -6.23
C ALA A 72 20.21 -14.53 -6.58
N GLU A 73 20.06 -15.47 -5.64
CA GLU A 73 20.27 -16.90 -5.88
C GLU A 73 19.31 -17.45 -6.95
N ALA A 74 18.07 -16.99 -6.94
CA ALA A 74 17.08 -17.33 -7.96
C ALA A 74 17.36 -16.62 -9.30
N GLY A 75 18.29 -15.68 -9.37
CA GLY A 75 18.57 -14.88 -10.55
C GLY A 75 17.41 -13.98 -10.94
N ILE A 76 16.76 -13.37 -9.94
CA ILE A 76 15.67 -12.40 -10.09
C ILE A 76 16.22 -11.01 -9.80
N ASP A 77 16.11 -10.10 -10.77
CA ASP A 77 16.38 -8.69 -10.53
C ASP A 77 15.11 -8.04 -9.95
N PRO A 78 15.13 -7.54 -8.70
CA PRO A 78 13.95 -6.91 -8.10
C PRO A 78 13.46 -5.68 -8.86
N LYS A 79 14.28 -5.04 -9.67
CA LYS A 79 13.92 -3.89 -10.50
C LYS A 79 13.02 -4.26 -11.70
N GLU A 80 13.01 -5.52 -12.06
CA GLU A 80 12.15 -6.02 -13.14
C GLU A 80 10.77 -6.47 -12.63
N ILE A 81 10.55 -6.52 -11.32
CA ILE A 81 9.22 -6.74 -10.74
C ILE A 81 8.47 -5.40 -10.73
N LYS A 82 7.73 -5.11 -11.80
CA LYS A 82 7.05 -3.83 -12.05
C LYS A 82 5.53 -3.94 -12.02
N SER A 83 5.01 -5.15 -12.23
CA SER A 83 3.58 -5.45 -12.31
C SER A 83 3.20 -6.68 -11.47
N PHE A 84 1.91 -6.90 -11.29
CA PHE A 84 1.42 -8.12 -10.65
C PHE A 84 1.78 -9.38 -11.44
N ASN A 85 1.89 -9.30 -12.77
CA ASN A 85 2.33 -10.43 -13.60
C ASN A 85 3.80 -10.76 -13.34
N ASP A 86 4.68 -9.75 -13.27
CA ASP A 86 6.09 -9.98 -12.93
C ASP A 86 6.24 -10.56 -11.52
N LEU A 87 5.40 -10.12 -10.57
CA LEU A 87 5.38 -10.69 -9.22
C LEU A 87 5.01 -12.18 -9.25
N TYR A 88 3.99 -12.55 -10.04
CA TYR A 88 3.62 -13.95 -10.22
C TYR A 88 4.78 -14.76 -10.77
N ASP A 89 5.41 -14.30 -11.85
CA ASP A 89 6.55 -15.00 -12.46
C ASP A 89 7.72 -15.15 -11.49
N ALA A 90 8.00 -14.13 -10.68
CA ALA A 90 9.00 -14.20 -9.63
C ALA A 90 8.64 -15.25 -8.57
N CYS A 91 7.37 -15.33 -8.15
CA CYS A 91 6.90 -16.33 -7.19
C CYS A 91 7.02 -17.75 -7.74
N VAL A 92 6.65 -17.99 -9.00
CA VAL A 92 6.82 -19.28 -9.68
C VAL A 92 8.30 -19.70 -9.63
N LYS A 93 9.20 -18.81 -10.05
CA LYS A 93 10.63 -19.08 -10.09
C LYS A 93 11.22 -19.40 -8.71
N LEU A 94 10.78 -18.67 -7.69
CA LEU A 94 11.24 -18.87 -6.30
C LEU A 94 10.77 -20.20 -5.72
N VAL A 95 9.50 -20.54 -5.87
CA VAL A 95 8.91 -21.72 -5.27
C VAL A 95 9.27 -22.99 -6.04
N GLU A 96 9.14 -22.98 -7.37
CA GLU A 96 9.51 -24.14 -8.21
C GLU A 96 11.01 -24.40 -8.20
N GLY A 97 11.82 -23.36 -8.05
CA GLY A 97 13.28 -23.46 -7.88
C GLY A 97 13.71 -23.99 -6.50
N GLY A 98 12.77 -24.11 -5.55
CA GLY A 98 13.04 -24.61 -4.20
C GLY A 98 13.76 -23.62 -3.29
N TYR A 99 13.75 -22.33 -3.62
CA TYR A 99 14.40 -21.29 -2.82
C TYR A 99 13.60 -20.93 -1.57
N THR A 100 12.28 -21.06 -1.61
CA THR A 100 11.38 -20.73 -0.51
C THR A 100 10.10 -21.56 -0.58
N THR A 101 9.34 -21.62 0.52
CA THR A 101 8.02 -22.27 0.55
C THR A 101 6.96 -21.40 -0.13
N TYR A 102 7.00 -20.08 0.09
CA TYR A 102 6.08 -19.10 -0.49
C TYR A 102 6.84 -17.96 -1.15
N GLY A 103 6.49 -17.64 -2.38
CA GLY A 103 7.08 -16.53 -3.11
C GLY A 103 6.72 -15.18 -2.50
N VAL A 104 5.45 -15.01 -2.12
CA VAL A 104 4.96 -13.76 -1.53
C VAL A 104 3.94 -13.99 -0.43
N GLY A 105 4.01 -13.16 0.60
CA GLY A 105 2.99 -13.02 1.63
C GLY A 105 2.24 -11.70 1.50
N PHE A 106 0.92 -11.70 1.73
CA PHE A 106 0.14 -10.47 1.73
C PHE A 106 -1.11 -10.57 2.62
N HIS A 107 -1.56 -9.41 3.04
CA HIS A 107 -2.86 -9.23 3.65
C HIS A 107 -3.85 -8.82 2.54
N PRO A 108 -4.99 -9.52 2.39
CA PRO A 108 -5.96 -9.22 1.34
C PRO A 108 -6.81 -8.02 1.72
N ASP A 109 -6.27 -6.81 1.63
CA ASP A 109 -7.02 -5.59 1.80
C ASP A 109 -6.97 -4.71 0.55
N GLY A 110 -7.97 -3.83 0.42
CA GLY A 110 -8.10 -2.94 -0.73
C GLY A 110 -7.01 -1.87 -0.83
N PHE A 111 -6.21 -1.67 0.23
CA PHE A 111 -5.18 -0.65 0.26
C PHE A 111 -4.10 -0.91 -0.81
N TYR A 112 -3.61 -2.15 -0.91
CA TYR A 112 -2.59 -2.51 -1.90
C TYR A 112 -3.14 -2.45 -3.33
N PHE A 113 -4.38 -2.86 -3.54
CA PHE A 113 -5.05 -2.74 -4.85
C PHE A 113 -5.18 -1.27 -5.28
N ASN A 114 -5.64 -0.40 -4.38
CA ASN A 114 -5.76 1.02 -4.68
C ASN A 114 -4.40 1.66 -4.97
N ALA A 115 -3.35 1.25 -4.28
CA ALA A 115 -2.00 1.74 -4.53
C ALA A 115 -1.47 1.30 -5.90
N ALA A 116 -1.74 0.05 -6.31
CA ALA A 116 -1.37 -0.45 -7.63
C ALA A 116 -2.13 0.27 -8.76
N LEU A 117 -3.43 0.51 -8.59
CA LEU A 117 -4.23 1.33 -9.52
C LEU A 117 -3.67 2.75 -9.61
N GLY A 118 -3.32 3.35 -8.47
CA GLY A 118 -2.74 4.69 -8.41
C GLY A 118 -1.41 4.81 -9.16
N ARG A 119 -0.62 3.74 -9.26
CA ARG A 119 0.59 3.69 -10.09
C ARG A 119 0.32 3.93 -11.56
N GLU A 120 -0.86 3.53 -12.04
CA GLU A 120 -1.33 3.71 -13.42
C GLU A 120 -2.21 4.96 -13.58
N GLY A 121 -2.36 5.78 -12.55
CA GLY A 121 -3.26 6.93 -12.55
C GLY A 121 -4.74 6.54 -12.55
N LEU A 122 -5.06 5.31 -12.13
CA LEU A 122 -6.41 4.78 -12.07
C LEU A 122 -6.96 4.86 -10.64
N GLN A 123 -8.28 4.85 -10.53
CA GLN A 123 -9.02 4.80 -9.27
C GLN A 123 -10.20 3.84 -9.38
N ALA A 124 -10.44 3.05 -8.34
CA ALA A 124 -11.57 2.11 -8.32
C ALA A 124 -12.93 2.83 -8.19
N TYR A 125 -12.92 4.02 -7.62
CA TYR A 125 -14.12 4.80 -7.33
C TYR A 125 -13.92 6.25 -7.75
N ASN A 126 -14.99 6.84 -8.29
CA ASN A 126 -15.07 8.29 -8.43
C ASN A 126 -15.49 8.86 -7.08
N ASN A 127 -14.54 9.41 -6.38
CA ASN A 127 -14.76 10.19 -5.18
C ASN A 127 -13.92 11.47 -5.26
N ASN A 128 -14.37 12.50 -4.64
CA ASN A 128 -13.62 13.75 -4.52
C ASN A 128 -12.50 13.60 -3.48
N ASN A 129 -11.54 12.71 -3.76
CA ASN A 129 -10.48 12.24 -2.86
C ASN A 129 -10.97 11.54 -1.59
N GLY A 130 -12.21 11.08 -1.53
CA GLY A 130 -12.79 10.47 -0.34
C GLY A 130 -12.99 11.46 0.81
N LEU A 131 -12.92 12.75 0.55
CA LEU A 131 -13.00 13.80 1.55
C LEU A 131 -14.43 14.25 1.79
N GLY A 132 -14.72 14.55 3.03
CA GLY A 132 -15.96 15.18 3.45
C GLY A 132 -17.20 14.33 3.20
N SER A 133 -18.30 15.01 2.91
CA SER A 133 -19.61 14.40 2.66
C SER A 133 -19.74 13.83 1.24
N GLU A 134 -18.88 14.19 0.33
CA GLU A 134 -18.85 13.60 -1.00
C GLU A 134 -18.29 12.19 -0.93
N ARG A 135 -19.21 11.29 -0.76
CA ARG A 135 -18.93 9.85 -0.74
C ARG A 135 -18.56 9.37 -2.14
N ILE A 136 -18.13 8.13 -2.20
CA ILE A 136 -18.04 7.36 -3.43
C ILE A 136 -19.38 7.53 -4.19
N THR A 137 -19.32 8.27 -5.29
CA THR A 137 -20.50 8.56 -6.12
C THR A 137 -20.63 7.54 -7.25
N GLU A 138 -19.54 6.89 -7.59
CA GLU A 138 -19.48 5.99 -8.72
C GLU A 138 -18.41 4.92 -8.55
N CYS A 139 -18.77 3.67 -8.85
CA CYS A 139 -17.82 2.58 -8.97
C CYS A 139 -17.30 2.53 -10.41
N LEU A 140 -16.04 2.82 -10.61
CA LEU A 140 -15.43 2.85 -11.95
C LEU A 140 -15.15 1.46 -12.50
N TYR A 141 -15.09 0.43 -11.65
CA TYR A 141 -14.95 -0.96 -12.08
C TYR A 141 -15.97 -1.38 -13.14
N THR A 142 -17.21 -0.91 -13.02
CA THR A 142 -18.30 -1.25 -13.96
C THR A 142 -18.43 -0.31 -15.14
N LYS A 143 -17.71 0.81 -15.17
CA LYS A 143 -17.89 1.89 -16.14
C LYS A 143 -16.64 2.22 -16.94
N ASP A 144 -15.47 1.98 -16.39
CA ASP A 144 -14.19 2.23 -17.04
C ASP A 144 -13.49 0.89 -17.30
N THR A 145 -13.31 0.58 -18.59
CA THR A 145 -12.71 -0.68 -19.03
C THR A 145 -11.28 -0.84 -18.50
N LYS A 146 -10.50 0.24 -18.42
CA LYS A 146 -9.12 0.17 -17.91
C LYS A 146 -9.10 -0.19 -16.43
N VAL A 147 -9.98 0.44 -15.65
CA VAL A 147 -10.13 0.12 -14.22
C VAL A 147 -10.61 -1.31 -14.02
N HIS A 148 -11.60 -1.73 -14.83
CA HIS A 148 -12.07 -3.12 -14.82
C HIS A 148 -10.94 -4.10 -15.09
N ASP A 149 -10.19 -3.91 -16.17
CA ASP A 149 -9.14 -4.82 -16.59
C ASP A 149 -7.98 -4.85 -15.60
N ALA A 150 -7.62 -3.70 -15.03
CA ALA A 150 -6.59 -3.62 -14.00
C ALA A 150 -6.98 -4.37 -12.72
N ILE A 151 -8.20 -4.17 -12.22
CA ILE A 151 -8.70 -4.89 -11.03
C ILE A 151 -8.83 -6.39 -11.34
N TYR A 152 -9.37 -6.74 -12.51
CA TYR A 152 -9.51 -8.13 -12.92
C TYR A 152 -8.15 -8.83 -13.00
N ASN A 153 -7.12 -8.18 -13.57
CA ASN A 153 -5.77 -8.74 -13.63
C ASN A 153 -5.19 -9.00 -12.23
N MET A 154 -5.31 -8.04 -11.32
CA MET A 154 -4.86 -8.24 -9.94
C MET A 154 -5.55 -9.42 -9.26
N LEU A 155 -6.88 -9.53 -9.39
CA LEU A 155 -7.65 -10.64 -8.82
C LEU A 155 -7.29 -11.98 -9.45
N ASP A 156 -7.07 -12.03 -10.75
CA ASP A 156 -6.64 -13.23 -11.48
C ASP A 156 -5.26 -13.70 -11.00
N VAL A 157 -4.30 -12.78 -10.85
CA VAL A 157 -2.98 -13.08 -10.30
C VAL A 157 -3.09 -13.60 -8.85
N TYR A 158 -3.88 -12.95 -7.99
CA TYR A 158 -4.12 -13.47 -6.64
C TYR A 158 -4.70 -14.88 -6.64
N GLN A 159 -5.68 -15.13 -7.51
CA GLN A 159 -6.28 -16.45 -7.63
C GLN A 159 -5.25 -17.50 -8.07
N LYS A 160 -4.40 -17.19 -9.04
CA LYS A 160 -3.31 -18.08 -9.50
C LYS A 160 -2.31 -18.35 -8.39
N LEU A 161 -1.82 -17.31 -7.73
CA LEU A 161 -0.89 -17.45 -6.62
C LEU A 161 -1.42 -18.39 -5.53
N HIS A 162 -2.71 -18.28 -5.22
CA HIS A 162 -3.37 -19.16 -4.25
C HIS A 162 -3.56 -20.59 -4.76
N ALA A 163 -4.06 -20.75 -5.98
CA ALA A 163 -4.35 -22.07 -6.56
C ALA A 163 -3.07 -22.91 -6.69
N GLU A 164 -1.96 -22.26 -7.00
CA GLU A 164 -0.66 -22.90 -7.20
C GLU A 164 0.20 -22.93 -5.92
N LYS A 165 -0.35 -22.44 -4.79
CA LYS A 165 0.33 -22.40 -3.48
C LYS A 165 1.63 -21.61 -3.49
N LEU A 166 1.71 -20.58 -4.31
CA LEU A 166 2.86 -19.71 -4.44
C LEU A 166 2.87 -18.58 -3.40
N CYS A 167 1.77 -18.40 -2.69
CA CYS A 167 1.62 -17.35 -1.71
C CYS A 167 1.01 -17.83 -0.40
N VAL A 168 1.17 -17.01 0.62
CA VAL A 168 0.45 -17.13 1.88
C VAL A 168 -0.34 -15.84 2.14
N ALA A 169 -1.63 -15.98 2.49
CA ALA A 169 -2.46 -14.89 2.93
C ALA A 169 -2.56 -14.90 4.45
N TYR A 170 -2.42 -13.74 5.05
CA TYR A 170 -2.41 -13.56 6.49
C TYR A 170 -3.73 -12.96 6.98
N GLY A 171 -4.05 -13.21 8.24
CA GLY A 171 -5.20 -12.64 8.92
C GLY A 171 -4.98 -11.21 9.39
N SER A 172 -5.76 -10.80 10.39
CA SER A 172 -5.75 -9.42 10.92
C SER A 172 -4.43 -9.00 11.58
N ASP A 173 -3.64 -9.96 12.07
CA ASP A 173 -2.31 -9.69 12.66
C ASP A 173 -1.19 -10.18 11.75
N TYR A 174 -1.30 -9.86 10.47
CA TYR A 174 -0.36 -10.32 9.45
C TYR A 174 1.10 -9.96 9.74
N GLN A 175 1.36 -8.87 10.43
CA GLN A 175 2.73 -8.48 10.79
C GLN A 175 3.39 -9.48 11.74
N ALA A 176 2.63 -10.02 12.70
CA ALA A 176 3.13 -11.02 13.62
C ALA A 176 3.33 -12.40 12.95
N GLU A 177 2.67 -12.63 11.82
CA GLU A 177 2.76 -13.88 11.08
C GLU A 177 3.82 -13.84 9.97
N VAL A 178 3.84 -12.78 9.15
CA VAL A 178 4.71 -12.69 7.97
C VAL A 178 6.18 -12.45 8.32
N ILE A 179 6.44 -11.58 9.29
CA ILE A 179 7.81 -11.20 9.64
C ILE A 179 8.67 -12.42 10.09
N PRO A 180 8.17 -13.29 10.98
CA PRO A 180 8.88 -14.53 11.30
C PRO A 180 9.09 -15.47 10.11
N GLN A 181 8.11 -15.58 9.20
CA GLN A 181 8.26 -16.43 8.01
C GLN A 181 9.27 -15.89 7.02
N MET A 182 9.37 -14.58 6.87
CA MET A 182 10.42 -13.97 6.09
C MET A 182 11.79 -14.19 6.75
N ALA A 183 11.88 -14.04 8.06
CA ALA A 183 13.11 -14.24 8.83
C ALA A 183 13.60 -15.71 8.79
N SER A 184 12.68 -16.69 8.74
CA SER A 184 13.01 -18.11 8.60
C SER A 184 13.33 -18.53 7.16
N GLY A 185 13.06 -17.70 6.16
CA GLY A 185 13.20 -18.03 4.74
C GLY A 185 12.00 -18.77 4.14
N ASP A 186 10.92 -18.93 4.89
CA ASP A 186 9.70 -19.59 4.40
C ASP A 186 8.89 -18.71 3.44
N CYS A 187 9.16 -17.39 3.44
CA CYS A 187 8.52 -16.42 2.55
C CYS A 187 9.58 -15.47 2.00
N ALA A 188 9.72 -15.40 0.67
CA ALA A 188 10.77 -14.59 0.03
C ALA A 188 10.43 -13.10 -0.03
N MET A 189 9.16 -12.78 -0.25
CA MET A 189 8.67 -11.41 -0.40
C MET A 189 7.39 -11.21 0.42
N PHE A 190 7.09 -9.96 0.79
CA PHE A 190 5.75 -9.66 1.29
C PHE A 190 5.34 -8.21 1.01
N MET A 191 4.05 -8.03 0.78
CA MET A 191 3.45 -6.71 0.66
C MET A 191 3.28 -6.10 2.03
N GLY A 192 3.90 -4.96 2.25
CA GLY A 192 3.89 -4.25 3.52
C GLY A 192 3.91 -2.75 3.33
N VAL A 193 3.97 -2.04 4.44
CA VAL A 193 4.06 -0.57 4.47
C VAL A 193 5.40 -0.14 5.07
N VAL A 194 5.90 1.03 4.65
CA VAL A 194 7.26 1.50 5.03
C VAL A 194 7.47 1.58 6.54
N SER A 195 6.40 1.77 7.31
CA SER A 195 6.46 1.78 8.79
C SER A 195 6.89 0.44 9.41
N MET A 196 6.89 -0.64 8.64
CA MET A 196 7.33 -1.97 9.08
C MET A 196 8.84 -2.19 8.99
N THR A 197 9.57 -1.30 8.31
CA THR A 197 10.99 -1.50 7.97
C THR A 197 11.85 -1.89 9.17
N THR A 198 11.73 -1.17 10.29
CA THR A 198 12.54 -1.47 11.49
C THR A 198 12.26 -2.88 12.02
N LYS A 199 10.99 -3.28 12.10
CA LYS A 199 10.62 -4.62 12.57
C LYS A 199 11.19 -5.74 11.71
N ILE A 200 11.23 -5.50 10.40
CA ILE A 200 11.76 -6.48 9.42
C ILE A 200 13.27 -6.58 9.53
N LEU A 201 13.96 -5.44 9.61
CA LEU A 201 15.41 -5.42 9.79
C LEU A 201 15.83 -6.08 11.10
N ASP A 202 15.10 -5.83 12.18
CA ASP A 202 15.34 -6.46 13.49
C ASP A 202 15.13 -7.98 13.41
N ALA A 203 14.08 -8.42 12.71
CA ALA A 203 13.81 -9.85 12.54
C ALA A 203 14.82 -10.55 11.65
N ALA A 204 15.26 -9.91 10.57
CA ALA A 204 16.33 -10.41 9.71
C ALA A 204 17.67 -10.53 10.46
N ASN A 205 17.91 -9.64 11.43
CA ASN A 205 19.08 -9.64 12.31
C ASN A 205 20.42 -9.86 11.57
N GLY A 206 20.52 -9.33 10.34
CA GLY A 206 21.72 -9.48 9.50
C GLY A 206 21.90 -10.85 8.86
N ALA A 207 20.92 -11.75 8.96
CA ALA A 207 20.99 -13.08 8.32
C ALA A 207 20.88 -12.98 6.79
N PHE A 208 20.25 -11.95 6.26
CA PHE A 208 20.14 -11.64 4.84
C PHE A 208 19.95 -10.13 4.64
N GLU A 209 20.18 -9.65 3.44
CA GLU A 209 19.89 -8.26 3.06
C GLU A 209 18.41 -8.09 2.75
N VAL A 210 17.79 -7.08 3.37
CA VAL A 210 16.39 -6.72 3.15
C VAL A 210 16.29 -5.61 2.12
N GLY A 211 15.60 -5.86 1.03
CA GLY A 211 15.26 -4.83 0.05
C GLY A 211 13.78 -4.46 0.07
N ILE A 212 13.43 -3.38 -0.61
CA ILE A 212 12.05 -2.95 -0.85
C ILE A 212 11.87 -2.55 -2.31
N ILE A 213 10.83 -3.09 -2.93
CA ILE A 213 10.34 -2.67 -4.24
C ILE A 213 9.20 -1.69 -3.99
N PRO A 214 9.16 -0.50 -4.62
CA PRO A 214 7.98 0.37 -4.61
C PRO A 214 6.75 -0.39 -5.07
N MET A 215 5.55 0.07 -4.67
CA MET A 215 4.32 -0.59 -5.14
C MET A 215 4.30 -0.72 -6.66
N ILE A 216 3.99 -1.91 -7.12
CA ILE A 216 3.95 -2.31 -8.52
C ILE A 216 2.64 -1.92 -9.18
N SER A 217 2.58 -1.93 -10.50
CA SER A 217 1.39 -1.66 -11.30
C SER A 217 0.41 -2.83 -11.28
N ALA A 218 -0.87 -2.54 -11.47
CA ALA A 218 -1.91 -3.55 -11.58
C ALA A 218 -1.78 -4.39 -12.87
N THR A 219 -1.37 -3.74 -13.95
CA THR A 219 -1.12 -4.35 -15.26
C THR A 219 0.33 -4.13 -15.68
N GLU A 220 0.67 -4.45 -16.90
CA GLU A 220 1.98 -4.14 -17.47
C GLU A 220 2.16 -2.61 -17.59
N ALA A 221 3.30 -2.12 -17.12
CA ALA A 221 3.66 -0.70 -17.14
C ALA A 221 4.14 -0.25 -18.53
#